data_3149c2debd78cbcb82db407fb260e42a
#
_entry.id   3149c2debd78cbcb82db407fb260e42a
#
_cell.length_a   1.000
_cell.length_b   1.000
_cell.length_c   1.000
_cell.angle_alpha   90.00
_cell.angle_beta   90.00
_cell.angle_gamma   90.00
#
_symmetry.space_group_name_H-M   'P 1'
#
loop_
_entity.id
_entity.type
_entity.pdbx_description
1 polymer ?
#
loop_
_entity_poly.entity_id
_entity_poly.type
_entity_poly.pdbx_seq_one_letter_code
_entity_poly.pdbx_strand_id
1 'polypeptide(L)'
;MADADRSNSRLTARQSLFLACWGLLILFAIAFQLGSRALFDPDEGRNAEVMREMSVSGDYFVPRLNNLLFLDKPFLHFAAGGLAMRVLGANELAARLPGALFTVLMGVLVGLLARRWWGGRAGLFAGIAAVAAPLPILYAQIVIFDAMLAFWMCLALAALAMAVESEPAARSGFVDGPPP
;
A
#
# COMPACT_ATOMS: atom_id res chain seq x y z
N MET A 1 32.63 -1.71 -21.20
CA MET A 1 32.02 -2.50 -20.12
C MET A 1 30.67 -1.93 -19.64
N ALA A 2 30.41 -0.63 -19.80
CA ALA A 2 29.13 0.01 -19.39
C ALA A 2 27.93 -0.25 -20.34
N ASP A 3 28.15 -0.60 -21.60
CA ASP A 3 27.08 -0.85 -22.58
C ASP A 3 26.50 -2.27 -22.52
N ALA A 4 27.27 -3.24 -22.03
CA ALA A 4 26.77 -4.62 -21.84
C ALA A 4 25.77 -4.72 -20.66
N ASP A 5 25.87 -3.83 -19.68
CA ASP A 5 24.98 -3.80 -18.51
C ASP A 5 23.60 -3.18 -18.86
N ARG A 6 23.55 -2.25 -19.80
CA ARG A 6 22.29 -1.64 -20.28
C ARG A 6 21.41 -2.57 -21.13
N SER A 7 22.03 -3.52 -21.85
CA SER A 7 21.27 -4.47 -22.68
C SER A 7 20.53 -5.52 -21.84
N ASN A 8 21.03 -5.84 -20.65
CA ASN A 8 20.45 -6.82 -19.74
C ASN A 8 19.29 -6.25 -18.87
N SER A 9 19.06 -4.94 -18.93
CA SER A 9 17.99 -4.28 -18.16
C SER A 9 16.63 -4.23 -18.87
N ARG A 10 16.57 -4.54 -20.18
CA ARG A 10 15.32 -4.53 -20.96
C ARG A 10 14.62 -5.88 -20.87
N LEU A 11 13.36 -5.88 -20.47
CA LEU A 11 12.50 -7.05 -20.57
C LEU A 11 12.28 -7.39 -22.04
N THR A 12 12.34 -8.68 -22.39
CA THR A 12 11.84 -9.12 -23.69
C THR A 12 10.32 -8.90 -23.77
N ALA A 13 9.76 -8.70 -24.96
CA ALA A 13 8.32 -8.53 -25.14
C ALA A 13 7.53 -9.68 -24.48
N ARG A 14 8.03 -10.90 -24.53
CA ARG A 14 7.45 -12.08 -23.91
C ARG A 14 7.43 -12.00 -22.37
N GLN A 15 8.51 -11.52 -21.77
CA GLN A 15 8.60 -11.33 -20.32
C GLN A 15 7.70 -10.19 -19.83
N SER A 16 7.63 -9.09 -20.60
CA SER A 16 6.73 -7.97 -20.30
C SER A 16 5.27 -8.39 -20.34
N LEU A 17 4.88 -9.16 -21.36
CA LEU A 17 3.54 -9.71 -21.48
C LEU A 17 3.20 -10.64 -20.31
N PHE A 18 4.10 -11.56 -19.96
CA PHE A 18 3.90 -12.48 -18.85
C PHE A 18 3.67 -11.73 -17.52
N LEU A 19 4.51 -10.72 -17.22
CA LEU A 19 4.37 -9.92 -16.01
C LEU A 19 3.12 -9.05 -16.02
N ALA A 20 2.73 -8.52 -17.19
CA ALA A 20 1.46 -7.80 -17.33
C ALA A 20 0.26 -8.70 -17.07
N CYS A 21 0.26 -9.92 -17.59
CA CYS A 21 -0.80 -10.91 -17.33
C CYS A 21 -0.88 -11.27 -15.84
N TRP A 22 0.26 -11.48 -15.17
CA TRP A 22 0.30 -11.73 -13.74
C TRP A 22 -0.18 -10.53 -12.92
N GLY A 23 0.23 -9.32 -13.27
CA GLY A 23 -0.26 -8.09 -12.64
C GLY A 23 -1.78 -7.93 -12.78
N LEU A 24 -2.32 -8.17 -13.96
CA LEU A 24 -3.76 -8.14 -14.21
C LEU A 24 -4.51 -9.22 -13.43
N LEU A 25 -3.96 -10.43 -13.34
CA LEU A 25 -4.56 -11.51 -12.55
C LEU A 25 -4.63 -11.17 -11.07
N ILE A 26 -3.58 -10.55 -10.51
CA ILE A 26 -3.55 -10.11 -9.11
C ILE A 26 -4.55 -8.98 -8.87
N LEU A 27 -4.60 -7.98 -9.76
CA LEU A 27 -5.59 -6.91 -9.69
C LEU A 27 -7.01 -7.47 -9.76
N PHE A 28 -7.24 -8.44 -10.63
CA PHE A 28 -8.51 -9.16 -10.69
C PHE A 28 -8.81 -9.91 -9.38
N ALA A 29 -7.82 -10.61 -8.81
CA ALA A 29 -7.98 -11.33 -7.54
C ALA A 29 -8.33 -10.37 -6.38
N ILE A 30 -7.70 -9.19 -6.33
CA ILE A 30 -8.00 -8.15 -5.32
C ILE A 30 -9.41 -7.59 -5.52
N ALA A 31 -9.81 -7.32 -6.77
CA ALA A 31 -11.12 -6.73 -7.09
C ALA A 31 -12.26 -7.77 -7.04
N PHE A 32 -11.95 -9.06 -7.13
CA PHE A 32 -12.93 -10.12 -7.22
C PHE A 32 -13.81 -10.17 -5.97
N GLN A 33 -15.10 -10.06 -6.17
CA GLN A 33 -16.12 -10.04 -5.11
C GLN A 33 -15.95 -8.96 -4.03
N LEU A 34 -15.22 -7.87 -4.29
CA LEU A 34 -14.95 -6.83 -3.29
C LEU A 34 -16.25 -6.20 -2.75
N GLY A 35 -17.27 -6.04 -3.59
CA GLY A 35 -18.56 -5.46 -3.22
C GLY A 35 -19.74 -6.44 -3.18
N SER A 36 -19.56 -7.71 -3.50
CA SER A 36 -20.67 -8.67 -3.60
C SER A 36 -20.81 -9.58 -2.38
N ARG A 37 -19.75 -9.69 -1.56
CA ARG A 37 -19.75 -10.49 -0.36
C ARG A 37 -20.19 -9.64 0.83
N ALA A 38 -21.15 -10.13 1.63
CA ALA A 38 -21.54 -9.50 2.88
C ALA A 38 -20.33 -9.25 3.81
N LEU A 39 -20.41 -8.22 4.65
CA LEU A 39 -19.39 -7.92 5.64
C LEU A 39 -19.33 -9.02 6.69
N PHE A 40 -18.12 -9.44 7.05
CA PHE A 40 -17.90 -10.47 8.05
C PHE A 40 -18.06 -9.89 9.45
N ASP A 41 -18.92 -10.51 10.25
CA ASP A 41 -19.19 -10.10 11.64
C ASP A 41 -18.18 -10.77 12.60
N PRO A 42 -17.73 -10.08 13.68
CA PRO A 42 -18.10 -8.71 14.09
C PRO A 42 -17.19 -7.60 13.53
N ASP A 43 -16.03 -7.90 13.02
CA ASP A 43 -14.99 -6.90 12.81
C ASP A 43 -15.22 -6.04 11.56
N GLU A 44 -15.55 -6.62 10.41
CA GLU A 44 -15.82 -5.83 9.21
C GLU A 44 -17.07 -4.95 9.39
N GLY A 45 -18.13 -5.51 9.95
CA GLY A 45 -19.38 -4.78 10.20
C GLY A 45 -19.17 -3.58 11.14
N ARG A 46 -18.44 -3.79 12.23
CA ARG A 46 -18.09 -2.72 13.18
C ARG A 46 -17.25 -1.62 12.53
N ASN A 47 -16.20 -1.99 11.79
CA ASN A 47 -15.34 -1.02 11.12
C ASN A 47 -16.10 -0.25 10.03
N ALA A 48 -16.93 -0.93 9.26
CA ALA A 48 -17.77 -0.30 8.23
C ALA A 48 -18.81 0.66 8.83
N GLU A 49 -19.38 0.34 10.01
CA GLU A 49 -20.30 1.24 10.70
C GLU A 49 -19.62 2.53 11.13
N VAL A 50 -18.39 2.47 11.66
CA VAL A 50 -17.60 3.68 11.96
C VAL A 50 -17.40 4.54 10.70
N MET A 51 -17.06 3.91 9.55
CA MET A 51 -16.92 4.61 8.26
C MET A 51 -18.24 5.26 7.83
N ARG A 52 -19.36 4.55 8.01
CA ARG A 52 -20.69 5.06 7.67
C ARG A 52 -21.06 6.27 8.54
N GLU A 53 -20.83 6.21 9.85
CA GLU A 53 -21.08 7.35 10.74
C GLU A 53 -20.24 8.57 10.36
N MET A 54 -18.95 8.38 10.00
CA MET A 54 -18.11 9.46 9.49
C MET A 54 -18.63 10.04 8.16
N SER A 55 -19.13 9.17 7.27
CA SER A 55 -19.69 9.63 5.98
C SER A 55 -20.94 10.47 6.15
N VAL A 56 -21.76 10.15 7.14
CA VAL A 56 -23.03 10.85 7.45
C VAL A 56 -22.79 12.13 8.23
N SER A 57 -21.93 12.10 9.24
CA SER A 57 -21.61 13.27 10.08
C SER A 57 -20.75 14.31 9.36
N GLY A 58 -19.92 13.88 8.39
CA GLY A 58 -18.89 14.72 7.77
C GLY A 58 -17.68 14.99 8.67
N ASP A 59 -17.62 14.43 9.85
CA ASP A 59 -16.47 14.49 10.76
C ASP A 59 -15.54 13.30 10.46
N TYR A 60 -14.45 13.56 9.73
CA TYR A 60 -13.47 12.55 9.34
C TYR A 60 -12.27 12.43 10.30
N PHE A 61 -12.29 13.16 11.42
CA PHE A 61 -11.20 13.14 12.39
C PHE A 61 -11.55 12.36 13.65
N VAL A 62 -12.82 12.36 14.04
CA VAL A 62 -13.30 11.74 15.28
C VAL A 62 -14.16 10.52 14.97
N PRO A 63 -13.57 9.30 14.98
CA PRO A 63 -14.34 8.08 14.75
C PRO A 63 -15.35 7.84 15.88
N ARG A 64 -16.56 7.46 15.49
CA ARG A 64 -17.66 7.11 16.40
C ARG A 64 -18.24 5.76 16.00
N LEU A 65 -18.73 5.05 17.00
CA LEU A 65 -19.50 3.82 16.82
C LEU A 65 -20.76 3.92 17.70
N ASN A 66 -21.92 3.89 17.08
CA ASN A 66 -23.21 4.15 17.75
C ASN A 66 -23.22 5.50 18.52
N ASN A 67 -22.67 6.54 17.89
CA ASN A 67 -22.46 7.89 18.44
C ASN A 67 -21.49 7.98 19.64
N LEU A 68 -20.86 6.89 20.06
CA LEU A 68 -19.81 6.88 21.09
C LEU A 68 -18.44 7.00 20.45
N LEU A 69 -17.50 7.68 21.14
CA LEU A 69 -16.13 7.79 20.68
C LEU A 69 -15.47 6.41 20.50
N PHE A 70 -14.90 6.15 19.34
CA PHE A 70 -14.23 4.90 18.99
C PHE A 70 -12.76 5.17 18.65
N LEU A 71 -11.90 5.25 19.66
CA LEU A 71 -10.48 5.58 19.52
C LEU A 71 -9.56 4.34 19.54
N ASP A 72 -10.14 3.15 19.37
CA ASP A 72 -9.41 1.86 19.41
C ASP A 72 -8.47 1.65 18.21
N LYS A 73 -8.74 2.32 17.09
CA LYS A 73 -8.00 2.16 15.83
C LYS A 73 -7.60 3.50 15.21
N PRO A 74 -6.58 3.53 14.33
CA PRO A 74 -6.19 4.75 13.61
C PRO A 74 -7.34 5.32 12.78
N PHE A 75 -7.68 6.57 12.99
CA PHE A 75 -8.82 7.23 12.35
C PHE A 75 -8.70 7.31 10.81
N LEU A 76 -7.49 7.37 10.28
CA LEU A 76 -7.25 7.57 8.85
C LEU A 76 -7.87 6.49 7.97
N HIS A 77 -7.88 5.23 8.45
CA HIS A 77 -8.54 4.13 7.74
C HIS A 77 -10.05 4.35 7.66
N PHE A 78 -10.68 4.74 8.77
CA PHE A 78 -12.10 5.03 8.83
C PHE A 78 -12.46 6.25 8.00
N ALA A 79 -11.65 7.31 8.04
CA ALA A 79 -11.83 8.51 7.23
C ALA A 79 -11.78 8.18 5.72
N ALA A 80 -10.83 7.35 5.28
CA ALA A 80 -10.73 6.92 3.90
C ALA A 80 -11.97 6.11 3.46
N GLY A 81 -12.44 5.19 4.30
CA GLY A 81 -13.67 4.43 4.04
C GLY A 81 -14.92 5.30 4.08
N GLY A 82 -15.01 6.22 5.05
CA GLY A 82 -16.10 7.20 5.14
C GLY A 82 -16.17 8.10 3.90
N LEU A 83 -15.02 8.55 3.39
CA LEU A 83 -14.95 9.32 2.14
C LEU A 83 -15.39 8.47 0.93
N ALA A 84 -14.96 7.21 0.84
CA ALA A 84 -15.40 6.29 -0.19
C ALA A 84 -16.93 6.08 -0.13
N MET A 85 -17.50 5.89 1.06
CA MET A 85 -18.94 5.78 1.25
C MET A 85 -19.70 7.07 0.91
N ARG A 86 -19.10 8.23 1.13
CA ARG A 86 -19.69 9.52 0.74
C ARG A 86 -19.87 9.63 -0.79
N VAL A 87 -18.95 9.04 -1.55
CA VAL A 87 -18.94 9.12 -3.03
C VAL A 87 -19.71 7.97 -3.67
N LEU A 88 -19.54 6.75 -3.17
CA LEU A 88 -20.07 5.51 -3.77
C LEU A 88 -21.35 5.01 -3.08
N GLY A 89 -21.78 5.66 -2.00
CA GLY A 89 -22.83 5.17 -1.12
C GLY A 89 -22.28 4.21 -0.05
N ALA A 90 -23.07 4.01 1.02
CA ALA A 90 -22.74 3.10 2.10
C ALA A 90 -22.97 1.65 1.64
N ASN A 91 -21.95 0.99 1.16
CA ASN A 91 -21.97 -0.39 0.69
C ASN A 91 -20.63 -1.10 0.96
N GLU A 92 -20.61 -2.42 0.73
CA GLU A 92 -19.46 -3.28 1.02
C GLU A 92 -18.23 -2.91 0.17
N LEU A 93 -18.45 -2.49 -1.09
CA LEU A 93 -17.39 -2.03 -1.97
C LEU A 93 -16.68 -0.81 -1.39
N ALA A 94 -17.44 0.20 -0.98
CA ALA A 94 -16.90 1.44 -0.42
C ALA A 94 -16.14 1.18 0.88
N ALA A 95 -16.61 0.25 1.72
CA ALA A 95 -15.96 -0.13 2.96
C ALA A 95 -14.58 -0.79 2.71
N ARG A 96 -14.46 -1.68 1.71
CA ARG A 96 -13.24 -2.43 1.41
C ARG A 96 -12.26 -1.68 0.50
N LEU A 97 -12.73 -0.66 -0.23
CA LEU A 97 -11.95 0.08 -1.20
C LEU A 97 -10.62 0.62 -0.63
N PRO A 98 -10.54 1.20 0.59
CA PRO A 98 -9.28 1.65 1.16
C PRO A 98 -8.25 0.52 1.30
N GLY A 99 -8.64 -0.65 1.83
CA GLY A 99 -7.76 -1.81 1.97
C GLY A 99 -7.20 -2.27 0.62
N ALA A 100 -8.06 -2.42 -0.38
CA ALA A 100 -7.67 -2.79 -1.73
C ALA A 100 -6.72 -1.76 -2.36
N LEU A 101 -7.03 -0.46 -2.24
CA LEU A 101 -6.21 0.63 -2.77
C LEU A 101 -4.80 0.64 -2.14
N PHE A 102 -4.72 0.58 -0.80
CA PHE A 102 -3.43 0.59 -0.11
C PHE A 102 -2.60 -0.67 -0.35
N THR A 103 -3.22 -1.81 -0.60
CA THR A 103 -2.52 -3.02 -1.06
C THR A 103 -1.87 -2.80 -2.43
N VAL A 104 -2.59 -2.22 -3.38
CA VAL A 104 -2.01 -1.89 -4.71
C VAL A 104 -0.91 -0.84 -4.58
N LEU A 105 -1.12 0.22 -3.79
CA LEU A 105 -0.11 1.25 -3.54
C LEU A 105 1.15 0.68 -2.89
N MET A 106 1.02 -0.31 -2.00
CA MET A 106 2.16 -1.05 -1.43
C MET A 106 2.98 -1.73 -2.53
N GLY A 107 2.33 -2.45 -3.45
CA GLY A 107 3.02 -3.08 -4.58
C GLY A 107 3.75 -2.06 -5.46
N VAL A 108 3.12 -0.91 -5.73
CA VAL A 108 3.75 0.19 -6.49
C VAL A 108 4.97 0.74 -5.73
N LEU A 109 4.84 1.00 -4.43
CA LEU A 109 5.92 1.52 -3.60
C LEU A 109 7.13 0.58 -3.58
N VAL A 110 6.91 -0.71 -3.30
CA VAL A 110 7.97 -1.73 -3.30
C VAL A 110 8.60 -1.85 -4.68
N GLY A 111 7.78 -1.81 -5.73
CA GLY A 111 8.27 -1.85 -7.12
C GLY A 111 9.16 -0.65 -7.46
N LEU A 112 8.78 0.56 -7.05
CA LEU A 112 9.57 1.77 -7.29
C LEU A 112 10.90 1.74 -6.53
N LEU A 113 10.90 1.28 -5.27
CA LEU A 113 12.11 1.13 -4.46
C LEU A 113 13.07 0.10 -5.06
N ALA A 114 12.57 -1.08 -5.40
CA ALA A 114 13.38 -2.11 -6.01
C ALA A 114 13.91 -1.68 -7.39
N ARG A 115 13.11 -0.92 -8.17
CA ARG A 115 13.57 -0.34 -9.44
C ARG A 115 14.72 0.63 -9.23
N ARG A 116 14.70 1.43 -8.18
CA ARG A 116 15.75 2.40 -7.86
C ARG A 116 17.08 1.70 -7.59
N TRP A 117 17.08 0.61 -6.82
CA TRP A 117 18.30 -0.07 -6.36
C TRP A 117 18.79 -1.18 -7.32
N TRP A 118 17.88 -1.90 -7.97
CA TRP A 118 18.19 -3.10 -8.76
C TRP A 118 17.70 -3.04 -10.21
N GLY A 119 17.14 -1.91 -10.64
CA GLY A 119 16.68 -1.69 -12.02
C GLY A 119 15.25 -2.14 -12.29
N GLY A 120 14.80 -1.85 -13.52
CA GLY A 120 13.39 -1.94 -13.90
C GLY A 120 12.78 -3.34 -13.79
N ARG A 121 13.54 -4.39 -14.11
CA ARG A 121 13.09 -5.79 -14.02
C ARG A 121 12.85 -6.19 -12.57
N ALA A 122 13.82 -5.91 -11.69
CA ALA A 122 13.70 -6.20 -10.27
C ALA A 122 12.51 -5.45 -9.64
N GLY A 123 12.33 -4.18 -10.03
CA GLY A 123 11.19 -3.39 -9.57
C GLY A 123 9.85 -4.01 -9.92
N LEU A 124 9.68 -4.45 -11.17
CA LEU A 124 8.42 -5.05 -11.61
C LEU A 124 8.14 -6.38 -10.88
N PHE A 125 9.15 -7.25 -10.76
CA PHE A 125 9.02 -8.50 -10.01
C PHE A 125 8.73 -8.27 -8.54
N ALA A 126 9.44 -7.34 -7.88
CA ALA A 126 9.27 -7.04 -6.46
C ALA A 126 7.87 -6.47 -6.17
N GLY A 127 7.39 -5.54 -7.00
CA GLY A 127 6.04 -4.97 -6.85
C GLY A 127 4.94 -6.02 -7.00
N ILE A 128 5.04 -6.88 -8.01
CA ILE A 128 4.09 -8.00 -8.20
C ILE A 128 4.18 -8.98 -7.02
N ALA A 129 5.38 -9.39 -6.61
CA ALA A 129 5.58 -10.35 -5.53
C ALA A 129 5.03 -9.84 -4.19
N ALA A 130 5.18 -8.52 -3.91
CA ALA A 130 4.70 -7.91 -2.68
C ALA A 130 3.18 -8.05 -2.49
N VAL A 131 2.41 -8.03 -3.59
CA VAL A 131 0.94 -8.12 -3.55
C VAL A 131 0.40 -9.50 -3.93
N ALA A 132 1.22 -10.38 -4.51
CA ALA A 132 0.82 -11.72 -4.92
C ALA A 132 0.75 -12.72 -3.77
N ALA A 133 1.28 -12.39 -2.60
CA ALA A 133 1.21 -13.25 -1.45
C ALA A 133 -0.26 -13.37 -0.94
N PRO A 134 -0.66 -14.50 -0.37
CA PRO A 134 -2.03 -14.71 0.09
C PRO A 134 -2.53 -13.67 1.10
N LEU A 135 -1.67 -13.24 2.02
CA LEU A 135 -2.04 -12.33 3.09
C LEU A 135 -2.38 -10.91 2.59
N PRO A 136 -1.59 -10.24 1.73
CA PRO A 136 -1.97 -8.98 1.10
C PRO A 136 -3.30 -9.05 0.32
N ILE A 137 -3.53 -10.13 -0.43
CA ILE A 137 -4.79 -10.32 -1.16
C ILE A 137 -5.96 -10.45 -0.18
N LEU A 138 -5.80 -11.21 0.89
CA LEU A 138 -6.82 -11.36 1.93
C LEU A 138 -7.13 -10.01 2.58
N TYR A 139 -6.11 -9.25 2.99
CA TYR A 139 -6.28 -7.95 3.65
C TYR A 139 -6.85 -6.88 2.71
N ALA A 140 -6.64 -7.02 1.40
CA ALA A 140 -7.30 -6.17 0.42
C ALA A 140 -8.82 -6.39 0.35
N GLN A 141 -9.30 -7.57 0.72
CA GLN A 141 -10.71 -7.99 0.59
C GLN A 141 -11.51 -7.91 1.91
N ILE A 142 -10.92 -7.41 2.98
CA ILE A 142 -11.58 -7.25 4.29
C ILE A 142 -11.42 -5.81 4.79
N VAL A 143 -12.37 -5.38 5.63
CA VAL A 143 -12.35 -4.03 6.21
C VAL A 143 -11.44 -4.02 7.43
N ILE A 144 -10.11 -3.91 7.16
CA ILE A 144 -9.07 -3.88 8.18
C ILE A 144 -8.03 -2.81 7.84
N PHE A 145 -7.45 -2.19 8.86
CA PHE A 145 -6.49 -1.08 8.70
C PHE A 145 -5.06 -1.52 8.36
N ASP A 146 -4.76 -2.81 8.42
CA ASP A 146 -3.40 -3.37 8.32
C ASP A 146 -2.73 -3.07 6.98
N ALA A 147 -3.46 -3.15 5.86
CA ALA A 147 -2.91 -2.81 4.55
C ALA A 147 -2.47 -1.35 4.47
N MET A 148 -3.26 -0.43 5.03
CA MET A 148 -2.92 0.99 5.12
C MET A 148 -1.73 1.23 6.05
N LEU A 149 -1.71 0.60 7.22
CA LEU A 149 -0.62 0.70 8.20
C LEU A 149 0.69 0.21 7.58
N ALA A 150 0.68 -0.96 6.95
CA ALA A 150 1.86 -1.53 6.29
C ALA A 150 2.41 -0.60 5.19
N PHE A 151 1.54 0.02 4.40
CA PHE A 151 1.94 1.00 3.39
C PHE A 151 2.66 2.20 4.01
N TRP A 152 2.10 2.81 5.06
CA TRP A 152 2.71 3.99 5.71
C TRP A 152 4.02 3.65 6.41
N MET A 153 4.12 2.48 7.04
CA MET A 153 5.37 2.00 7.64
C MET A 153 6.45 1.78 6.57
N CYS A 154 6.10 1.13 5.47
CA CYS A 154 7.02 0.92 4.35
C CYS A 154 7.46 2.25 3.73
N LEU A 155 6.56 3.21 3.56
CA LEU A 155 6.86 4.55 3.04
C LEU A 155 7.82 5.31 3.99
N ALA A 156 7.59 5.25 5.30
CA ALA A 156 8.46 5.88 6.29
C ALA A 156 9.88 5.28 6.26
N LEU A 157 9.99 3.95 6.21
CA LEU A 157 11.29 3.26 6.09
C LEU A 157 11.99 3.60 4.77
N ALA A 158 11.25 3.68 3.67
CA ALA A 158 11.77 4.08 2.38
C ALA A 158 12.30 5.52 2.39
N ALA A 159 11.56 6.44 3.00
CA ALA A 159 11.98 7.83 3.15
C ALA A 159 13.26 7.94 4.00
N LEU A 160 13.34 7.18 5.09
CA LEU A 160 14.54 7.12 5.93
C LEU A 160 15.75 6.58 5.15
N ALA A 161 15.57 5.48 4.42
CA ALA A 161 16.64 4.90 3.62
C ALA A 161 17.15 5.89 2.57
N MET A 162 16.26 6.60 1.87
CA MET A 162 16.63 7.62 0.89
C MET A 162 17.32 8.83 1.54
N ALA A 163 16.90 9.24 2.74
CA ALA A 163 17.54 10.32 3.47
C ALA A 163 18.98 9.98 3.86
N VAL A 164 19.21 8.74 4.35
CA VAL A 164 20.56 8.26 4.70
C VAL A 164 21.45 8.17 3.46
N GLU A 165 20.91 7.71 2.32
CA GLU A 165 21.67 7.66 1.06
C GLU A 165 22.05 9.06 0.53
N SER A 166 21.21 10.07 0.81
CA SER A 166 21.42 11.43 0.33
C SER A 166 22.38 12.25 1.18
N GLU A 167 22.74 11.79 2.39
CA GLU A 167 23.78 12.46 3.19
C GLU A 167 25.12 12.31 2.47
N PRO A 168 25.72 13.40 1.93
CA PRO A 168 27.06 13.34 1.36
C PRO A 168 28.03 12.87 2.44
N ALA A 169 29.13 12.23 2.03
CA ALA A 169 30.22 11.76 2.89
C ALA A 169 30.91 12.89 3.70
N ALA A 170 30.15 13.79 4.32
CA ALA A 170 30.64 14.84 5.19
C ALA A 170 31.29 14.26 6.48
N ARG A 171 31.16 12.94 6.72
CA ARG A 171 31.80 12.25 7.84
C ARG A 171 33.20 11.71 7.54
N SER A 172 33.64 11.64 6.28
CA SER A 172 35.01 11.23 5.98
C SER A 172 36.07 12.29 6.30
N GLY A 173 35.67 13.56 6.48
CA GLY A 173 36.58 14.65 6.83
C GLY A 173 36.99 14.74 8.30
N PHE A 174 36.42 13.90 9.17
CA PHE A 174 36.76 13.95 10.61
C PHE A 174 37.80 12.90 11.04
N VAL A 175 38.21 12.01 10.16
CA VAL A 175 39.18 10.93 10.49
C VAL A 175 40.58 11.25 9.99
N ASP A 176 40.75 12.21 9.07
CA ASP A 176 42.07 12.58 8.51
C ASP A 176 42.64 13.86 9.17
N GLY A 177 42.59 13.94 10.49
CA GLY A 177 43.46 14.85 11.22
C GLY A 177 44.91 14.39 11.11
N PRO A 178 45.91 15.29 10.89
CA PRO A 178 47.29 14.88 10.84
C PRO A 178 47.67 14.18 12.15
N PRO A 179 48.45 13.08 12.07
CA PRO A 179 48.96 12.41 13.28
C PRO A 179 49.82 13.35 14.10
N PRO A 180 49.83 13.23 15.44
CA PRO A 180 50.65 14.06 16.34
C PRO A 180 52.16 13.90 16.15
#